data_67d63304eb9daa03ae3d10941d5d7478
#
_entry.id   67d63304eb9daa03ae3d10941d5d7478
#
_cell.length_a   1.000
_cell.length_b   1.000
_cell.length_c   1.000
_cell.angle_alpha   90.00
_cell.angle_beta   90.00
_cell.angle_gamma   90.00
#
_symmetry.space_group_name_H-M   'P 1'
#
loop_
_entity.id
_entity.type
_entity.pdbx_description
1 polymer ?
#
loop_
_entity_poly.entity_id
_entity_poly.type
_entity_poly.pdbx_seq_one_letter_code
_entity_poly.pdbx_strand_id
1 'polypeptide(L)'
;MPERPATAGQIVILNGAPRSGKSSIVTAIQDSFDGPWMNLGVDVFVRHVTPRRYRPGMGLRPGEEGHAIAPLLPALYAALYDSIAAHSRAGLNVVVDVGHYDRTILAESARRLAALPVLFVGVRCPIEVVMERRNAGQAGRESEYATGSEADPIPAPVRRWQDAVHVPGIYDLEVDTSLLSPAGCAAAIRRRLENGPAPSAFGRLADGTGA
;
A
#
# COMPACT_ATOMS: atom_id res chain seq x y z
N MET A 1 2.17 -34.39 -19.63
CA MET A 1 1.43 -33.32 -20.30
C MET A 1 2.21 -32.03 -20.05
N PRO A 2 2.52 -31.19 -21.05
CA PRO A 2 3.11 -29.89 -20.76
C PRO A 2 2.09 -29.10 -19.95
N GLU A 3 2.47 -28.69 -18.74
CA GLU A 3 1.67 -27.77 -17.92
C GLU A 3 1.47 -26.47 -18.71
N ARG A 4 0.20 -26.08 -18.88
CA ARG A 4 -0.12 -24.77 -19.43
C ARG A 4 0.55 -23.75 -18.52
N PRO A 5 1.34 -22.77 -19.01
CA PRO A 5 1.93 -21.77 -18.15
C PRO A 5 0.81 -21.13 -17.32
N ALA A 6 0.95 -21.16 -16.00
CA ALA A 6 -0.04 -20.57 -15.09
C ALA A 6 -0.19 -19.10 -15.47
N THR A 7 -1.42 -18.66 -15.70
CA THR A 7 -1.69 -17.23 -15.92
C THR A 7 -1.28 -16.51 -14.63
N ALA A 8 -0.50 -15.43 -14.75
CA ALA A 8 -0.07 -14.66 -13.59
C ALA A 8 -1.28 -14.18 -12.78
N GLY A 9 -1.21 -14.32 -11.45
CA GLY A 9 -2.25 -13.85 -10.54
C GLY A 9 -2.32 -12.32 -10.53
N GLN A 10 -3.51 -11.78 -10.29
CA GLN A 10 -3.74 -10.34 -10.18
C GLN A 10 -3.02 -9.76 -8.95
N ILE A 11 -2.52 -8.53 -9.09
CA ILE A 11 -1.91 -7.78 -7.99
C ILE A 11 -2.71 -6.49 -7.78
N VAL A 12 -3.18 -6.26 -6.56
CA VAL A 12 -3.81 -5.00 -6.13
C VAL A 12 -2.89 -4.34 -5.10
N ILE A 13 -2.40 -3.14 -5.40
CA ILE A 13 -1.58 -2.35 -4.47
C ILE A 13 -2.38 -1.14 -4.01
N LEU A 14 -2.65 -1.07 -2.70
CA LEU A 14 -3.36 0.02 -2.04
C LEU A 14 -2.34 0.99 -1.44
N ASN A 15 -2.22 2.20 -2.00
CA ASN A 15 -1.32 3.23 -1.50
C ASN A 15 -2.09 4.35 -0.80
N GLY A 16 -1.65 4.72 0.39
CA GLY A 16 -2.30 5.78 1.17
C GLY A 16 -1.67 5.98 2.54
N ALA A 17 -2.03 7.07 3.22
CA ALA A 17 -1.51 7.40 4.55
C ALA A 17 -1.88 6.35 5.60
N PRO A 18 -1.11 6.22 6.70
CA PRO A 18 -1.51 5.41 7.84
C PRO A 18 -2.89 5.86 8.38
N ARG A 19 -3.78 4.91 8.69
CA ARG A 19 -5.19 5.13 9.11
C ARG A 19 -6.13 5.59 8.00
N SER A 20 -5.70 5.59 6.73
CA SER A 20 -6.62 5.83 5.60
C SER A 20 -7.59 4.68 5.30
N GLY A 21 -7.55 3.55 6.02
CA GLY A 21 -8.49 2.44 5.85
C GLY A 21 -8.02 1.31 4.94
N LYS A 22 -6.77 1.31 4.45
CA LYS A 22 -6.21 0.28 3.55
C LYS A 22 -6.40 -1.15 4.05
N SER A 23 -6.00 -1.43 5.30
CA SER A 23 -6.07 -2.79 5.85
C SER A 23 -7.51 -3.31 5.95
N SER A 24 -8.49 -2.44 6.16
CA SER A 24 -9.91 -2.82 6.11
C SER A 24 -10.36 -3.17 4.69
N ILE A 25 -9.81 -2.48 3.67
CA ILE A 25 -10.04 -2.83 2.26
C ILE A 25 -9.38 -4.17 1.93
N VAL A 26 -8.14 -4.42 2.42
CA VAL A 26 -7.48 -5.73 2.27
C VAL A 26 -8.38 -6.85 2.78
N THR A 27 -8.89 -6.72 4.02
CA THR A 27 -9.81 -7.71 4.60
C THR A 27 -11.07 -7.89 3.73
N ALA A 28 -11.69 -6.77 3.28
CA ALA A 28 -12.88 -6.86 2.44
C ALA A 28 -12.61 -7.54 1.08
N ILE A 29 -11.41 -7.38 0.50
CA ILE A 29 -10.99 -8.10 -0.71
C ILE A 29 -10.84 -9.59 -0.41
N GLN A 30 -10.12 -9.95 0.67
CA GLN A 30 -9.90 -11.34 1.05
C GLN A 30 -11.20 -12.10 1.34
N ASP A 31 -12.17 -11.41 1.95
CA ASP A 31 -13.46 -12.00 2.33
C ASP A 31 -14.46 -12.11 1.16
N SER A 32 -14.28 -11.34 0.08
CA SER A 32 -15.32 -11.23 -0.94
C SER A 32 -14.88 -11.57 -2.36
N PHE A 33 -13.60 -11.57 -2.68
CA PHE A 33 -13.11 -11.88 -4.04
C PHE A 33 -12.89 -13.37 -4.22
N ASP A 34 -13.12 -13.86 -5.44
CA ASP A 34 -12.92 -15.25 -5.76
C ASP A 34 -11.44 -15.63 -5.75
N GLY A 35 -11.15 -16.84 -5.26
CA GLY A 35 -9.80 -17.39 -5.19
C GLY A 35 -8.96 -16.84 -4.02
N PRO A 36 -7.74 -17.34 -3.86
CA PRO A 36 -6.86 -16.92 -2.78
C PRO A 36 -6.22 -15.55 -3.08
N TRP A 37 -6.48 -14.58 -2.21
CA TRP A 37 -5.85 -13.27 -2.21
C TRP A 37 -4.85 -13.19 -1.06
N MET A 38 -3.56 -13.29 -1.38
CA MET A 38 -2.48 -13.25 -0.40
C MET A 38 -2.24 -11.81 0.08
N ASN A 39 -2.26 -11.59 1.40
CA ASN A 39 -1.91 -10.30 1.98
C ASN A 39 -0.39 -10.21 2.19
N LEU A 40 0.27 -9.36 1.42
CA LEU A 40 1.71 -9.08 1.52
C LEU A 40 1.99 -7.60 1.88
N GLY A 41 1.13 -6.97 2.66
CA GLY A 41 1.27 -5.58 3.07
C GLY A 41 2.52 -5.30 3.91
N VAL A 42 2.93 -4.01 3.95
CA VAL A 42 4.09 -3.55 4.73
C VAL A 42 3.99 -3.95 6.20
N ASP A 43 2.81 -3.83 6.81
CA ASP A 43 2.61 -4.22 8.21
C ASP A 43 2.88 -5.72 8.46
N VAL A 44 2.54 -6.59 7.50
CA VAL A 44 2.85 -8.03 7.56
C VAL A 44 4.36 -8.25 7.56
N PHE A 45 5.07 -7.59 6.64
CA PHE A 45 6.53 -7.67 6.56
C PHE A 45 7.21 -7.14 7.82
N VAL A 46 6.77 -5.99 8.33
CA VAL A 46 7.36 -5.38 9.53
C VAL A 46 7.13 -6.26 10.76
N ARG A 47 5.95 -6.84 10.92
CA ARG A 47 5.60 -7.60 12.13
C ARG A 47 6.09 -9.03 12.13
N HIS A 48 6.08 -9.68 10.98
CA HIS A 48 6.29 -11.12 10.89
C HIS A 48 7.59 -11.52 10.17
N VAL A 49 8.14 -10.67 9.31
CA VAL A 49 9.36 -10.94 8.54
C VAL A 49 10.56 -10.16 9.09
N THR A 50 10.38 -8.87 9.43
CA THR A 50 11.49 -8.03 9.92
C THR A 50 11.83 -8.35 11.38
N PRO A 51 13.10 -8.74 11.69
CA PRO A 51 13.52 -8.97 13.08
C PRO A 51 13.28 -7.72 13.95
N ARG A 52 12.88 -7.90 15.21
CA ARG A 52 12.53 -6.80 16.14
C ARG A 52 13.58 -5.70 16.21
N ARG A 53 14.88 -6.07 16.22
CA ARG A 53 16.02 -5.11 16.28
C ARG A 53 16.15 -4.20 15.04
N TYR A 54 15.49 -4.54 13.93
CA TYR A 54 15.50 -3.75 12.69
C TYR A 54 14.18 -3.03 12.44
N ARG A 55 13.28 -3.02 13.41
CA ARG A 55 12.05 -2.22 13.33
C ARG A 55 12.36 -0.75 13.62
N PRO A 56 11.68 0.21 12.98
CA PRO A 56 10.45 0.05 12.23
C PRO A 56 10.62 -0.50 10.79
N GLY A 57 11.83 -0.69 10.26
CA GLY A 57 12.02 -1.18 8.90
C GLY A 57 11.26 -0.33 7.88
N MET A 58 10.44 -0.94 7.04
CA MET A 58 9.57 -0.24 6.06
C MET A 58 8.47 0.61 6.70
N GLY A 59 8.27 0.54 8.02
CA GLY A 59 7.39 1.44 8.77
C GLY A 59 8.00 2.80 9.09
N LEU A 60 9.23 3.09 8.63
CA LEU A 60 9.87 4.39 8.78
C LEU A 60 8.99 5.50 8.18
N ARG A 61 8.96 6.66 8.83
CA ARG A 61 8.04 7.75 8.49
C ARG A 61 8.76 8.85 7.72
N PRO A 62 8.04 9.65 6.90
CA PRO A 62 8.61 10.87 6.33
C PRO A 62 9.18 11.78 7.42
N GLY A 63 10.43 12.20 7.29
CA GLY A 63 11.16 12.99 8.26
C GLY A 63 12.00 12.19 9.25
N GLU A 64 12.06 10.87 9.12
CA GLU A 64 12.90 9.97 9.91
C GLU A 64 14.08 9.40 9.10
N GLU A 65 14.48 10.08 8.01
CA GLU A 65 15.53 9.62 7.08
C GLU A 65 16.91 9.45 7.75
N GLY A 66 17.13 10.12 8.90
CA GLY A 66 18.34 9.95 9.73
C GLY A 66 18.36 8.70 10.59
N HIS A 67 17.31 7.90 10.60
CA HIS A 67 17.26 6.66 11.39
C HIS A 67 18.24 5.61 10.82
N ALA A 68 18.92 4.86 11.71
CA ALA A 68 19.94 3.87 11.33
C ALA A 68 19.46 2.78 10.37
N ILE A 69 18.13 2.52 10.30
CA ILE A 69 17.54 1.55 9.38
C ILE A 69 17.32 2.10 7.97
N ALA A 70 17.34 3.43 7.77
CA ALA A 70 17.01 4.06 6.49
C ALA A 70 17.84 3.50 5.31
N PRO A 71 19.15 3.22 5.42
CA PRO A 71 19.93 2.63 4.34
C PRO A 71 19.46 1.24 3.89
N LEU A 72 18.69 0.52 4.70
CA LEU A 72 18.15 -0.80 4.36
C LEU A 72 16.78 -0.73 3.65
N LEU A 73 16.10 0.42 3.65
CA LEU A 73 14.76 0.53 3.06
C LEU A 73 14.70 0.09 1.60
N PRO A 74 15.64 0.47 0.70
CA PRO A 74 15.58 0.02 -0.68
C PRO A 74 15.64 -1.51 -0.79
N ALA A 75 16.48 -2.18 0.00
CA ALA A 75 16.60 -3.64 -0.01
C ALA A 75 15.33 -4.32 0.56
N LEU A 76 14.73 -3.76 1.62
CA LEU A 76 13.50 -4.28 2.21
C LEU A 76 12.32 -4.17 1.25
N TYR A 77 12.17 -3.03 0.58
CA TYR A 77 11.14 -2.85 -0.45
C TYR A 77 11.39 -3.75 -1.67
N ALA A 78 12.65 -3.89 -2.11
CA ALA A 78 13.00 -4.83 -3.18
C ALA A 78 12.55 -6.26 -2.84
N ALA A 79 12.89 -6.75 -1.65
CA ALA A 79 12.50 -8.09 -1.20
C ALA A 79 10.97 -8.26 -1.11
N LEU A 80 10.24 -7.25 -0.64
CA LEU A 80 8.78 -7.25 -0.63
C LEU A 80 8.23 -7.40 -2.06
N TYR A 81 8.67 -6.54 -2.98
CA TYR A 81 8.15 -6.53 -4.35
C TYR A 81 8.57 -7.76 -5.16
N ASP A 82 9.75 -8.32 -4.92
CA ASP A 82 10.14 -9.60 -5.51
C ASP A 82 9.29 -10.76 -4.97
N SER A 83 8.91 -10.73 -3.69
CA SER A 83 7.95 -11.69 -3.10
C SER A 83 6.56 -11.57 -3.75
N ILE A 84 6.05 -10.34 -3.94
CA ILE A 84 4.79 -10.09 -4.66
C ILE A 84 4.85 -10.66 -6.07
N ALA A 85 5.94 -10.39 -6.80
CA ALA A 85 6.15 -10.91 -8.14
C ALA A 85 6.16 -12.45 -8.17
N ALA A 86 6.83 -13.10 -7.21
CA ALA A 86 6.89 -14.55 -7.12
C ALA A 86 5.51 -15.18 -6.92
N HIS A 87 4.69 -14.62 -6.03
CA HIS A 87 3.32 -15.09 -5.81
C HIS A 87 2.46 -14.95 -7.06
N SER A 88 2.49 -13.80 -7.72
CA SER A 88 1.74 -13.57 -8.95
C SER A 88 2.18 -14.52 -10.07
N ARG A 89 3.48 -14.72 -10.28
CA ARG A 89 4.00 -15.69 -11.27
C ARG A 89 3.59 -17.13 -10.97
N ALA A 90 3.38 -17.47 -9.71
CA ALA A 90 2.84 -18.77 -9.31
C ALA A 90 1.32 -18.89 -9.49
N GLY A 91 0.64 -17.87 -10.02
CA GLY A 91 -0.80 -17.85 -10.25
C GLY A 91 -1.64 -17.45 -9.04
N LEU A 92 -1.01 -16.95 -7.96
CA LEU A 92 -1.71 -16.48 -6.75
C LEU A 92 -2.06 -14.99 -6.87
N ASN A 93 -3.28 -14.63 -6.51
CA ASN A 93 -3.64 -13.22 -6.41
C ASN A 93 -3.01 -12.59 -5.15
N VAL A 94 -2.64 -11.31 -5.26
CA VAL A 94 -1.98 -10.59 -4.16
C VAL A 94 -2.67 -9.26 -3.91
N VAL A 95 -2.93 -8.95 -2.65
CA VAL A 95 -3.31 -7.62 -2.19
C VAL A 95 -2.25 -7.08 -1.23
N VAL A 96 -1.85 -5.82 -1.42
CA VAL A 96 -0.75 -5.19 -0.69
C VAL A 96 -1.21 -3.82 -0.19
N ASP A 97 -1.08 -3.55 1.11
CA ASP A 97 -1.24 -2.19 1.63
C ASP A 97 0.13 -1.56 1.92
N VAL A 98 0.36 -0.40 1.31
CA VAL A 98 1.60 0.36 1.39
C VAL A 98 1.35 1.85 1.66
N GLY A 99 2.41 2.57 2.01
CA GLY A 99 2.43 4.03 2.06
C GLY A 99 3.73 4.51 1.42
N HIS A 100 3.78 4.60 0.10
CA HIS A 100 4.96 5.12 -0.59
C HIS A 100 5.02 6.63 -0.47
N TYR A 101 6.06 7.14 0.17
CA TYR A 101 6.39 8.57 0.24
C TYR A 101 7.71 8.90 -0.44
N ASP A 102 8.53 7.89 -0.73
CA ASP A 102 9.77 8.03 -1.48
C ASP A 102 9.54 7.66 -2.95
N ARG A 103 9.71 8.64 -3.84
CA ARG A 103 9.47 8.48 -5.28
C ARG A 103 10.45 7.51 -5.94
N THR A 104 11.69 7.44 -5.44
CA THR A 104 12.73 6.54 -5.97
C THR A 104 12.37 5.09 -5.66
N ILE A 105 11.99 4.82 -4.40
CA ILE A 105 11.54 3.49 -3.98
C ILE A 105 10.27 3.09 -4.75
N LEU A 106 9.32 4.02 -4.95
CA LEU A 106 8.10 3.73 -5.71
C LEU A 106 8.42 3.37 -7.18
N ALA A 107 9.27 4.13 -7.85
CA ALA A 107 9.67 3.86 -9.24
C ALA A 107 10.41 2.52 -9.37
N GLU A 108 11.31 2.21 -8.44
CA GLU A 108 12.03 0.93 -8.43
C GLU A 108 11.08 -0.25 -8.17
N SER A 109 10.12 -0.07 -7.26
CA SER A 109 9.05 -1.03 -7.01
C SER A 109 8.20 -1.28 -8.25
N ALA A 110 7.88 -0.22 -8.99
CA ALA A 110 7.11 -0.31 -10.22
C ALA A 110 7.86 -1.08 -11.31
N ARG A 111 9.17 -0.86 -11.48
CA ARG A 111 10.00 -1.63 -12.44
C ARG A 111 9.98 -3.12 -12.16
N ARG A 112 10.00 -3.54 -10.88
CA ARG A 112 9.97 -4.95 -10.47
C ARG A 112 8.71 -5.69 -10.88
N LEU A 113 7.59 -4.96 -10.99
CA LEU A 113 6.29 -5.52 -11.32
C LEU A 113 5.79 -5.13 -12.73
N ALA A 114 6.55 -4.39 -13.54
CA ALA A 114 6.08 -3.79 -14.79
C ALA A 114 5.48 -4.81 -15.81
N ALA A 115 5.92 -6.06 -15.76
CA ALA A 115 5.43 -7.14 -16.65
C ALA A 115 4.27 -7.95 -16.05
N LEU A 116 3.75 -7.55 -14.88
CA LEU A 116 2.70 -8.27 -14.15
C LEU A 116 1.39 -7.47 -14.13
N PRO A 117 0.24 -8.13 -13.93
CA PRO A 117 -1.06 -7.47 -13.92
C PRO A 117 -1.28 -6.72 -12.60
N VAL A 118 -0.76 -5.50 -12.49
CA VAL A 118 -0.81 -4.66 -11.28
C VAL A 118 -1.87 -3.58 -11.42
N LEU A 119 -2.87 -3.58 -10.54
CA LEU A 119 -3.79 -2.46 -10.33
C LEU A 119 -3.26 -1.61 -9.17
N PHE A 120 -2.85 -0.37 -9.45
CA PHE A 120 -2.37 0.57 -8.45
C PHE A 120 -3.49 1.51 -8.01
N VAL A 121 -3.88 1.42 -6.74
CA VAL A 121 -5.04 2.12 -6.17
C VAL A 121 -4.60 3.16 -5.15
N GLY A 122 -4.97 4.43 -5.39
CA GLY A 122 -4.84 5.51 -4.41
C GLY A 122 -5.99 5.45 -3.40
N VAL A 123 -5.66 5.25 -2.13
CA VAL A 123 -6.64 5.25 -1.03
C VAL A 123 -6.62 6.60 -0.36
N ARG A 124 -7.55 7.46 -0.78
CA ARG A 124 -7.76 8.82 -0.26
C ARG A 124 -8.51 8.78 1.06
N CYS A 125 -8.18 9.72 1.93
CA CYS A 125 -8.91 9.98 3.16
C CYS A 125 -8.57 11.40 3.63
N PRO A 126 -9.53 12.29 3.87
CA PRO A 126 -9.28 13.62 4.43
C PRO A 126 -8.52 13.52 5.75
N ILE A 127 -7.63 14.50 5.99
CA ILE A 127 -6.73 14.47 7.15
C ILE A 127 -7.51 14.52 8.47
N GLU A 128 -8.65 15.19 8.48
CA GLU A 128 -9.55 15.28 9.62
C GLU A 128 -10.08 13.88 10.01
N VAL A 129 -10.54 13.11 9.02
CA VAL A 129 -11.03 11.74 9.20
C VAL A 129 -9.89 10.80 9.62
N VAL A 130 -8.69 11.00 9.09
CA VAL A 130 -7.49 10.27 9.53
C VAL A 130 -7.21 10.56 11.01
N MET A 131 -7.34 11.82 11.45
CA MET A 131 -7.13 12.22 12.85
C MET A 131 -8.22 11.67 13.78
N GLU A 132 -9.48 11.70 13.38
CA GLU A 132 -10.57 11.05 14.12
C GLU A 132 -10.27 9.57 14.39
N ARG A 133 -9.86 8.83 13.34
CA ARG A 133 -9.49 7.41 13.44
C ARG A 133 -8.24 7.16 14.29
N ARG A 134 -7.32 8.12 14.38
CA ARG A 134 -6.12 8.05 15.22
C ARG A 134 -6.49 8.30 16.69
N ASN A 135 -7.28 9.31 16.94
CA ASN A 135 -7.71 9.71 18.29
C ASN A 135 -8.66 8.68 18.91
N ALA A 136 -9.49 8.02 18.10
CA ALA A 136 -10.32 6.90 18.55
C ALA A 136 -9.49 5.68 18.99
N GLY A 137 -8.22 5.62 18.59
CA GLY A 137 -7.32 4.53 18.94
C GLY A 137 -7.63 3.22 18.18
N GLN A 138 -6.91 2.20 18.54
CA GLN A 138 -7.16 0.81 18.13
C GLN A 138 -6.56 -0.10 19.19
N ALA A 139 -7.36 -0.98 19.75
CA ALA A 139 -6.93 -1.90 20.79
C ALA A 139 -5.65 -2.66 20.38
N GLY A 140 -4.64 -2.63 21.25
CA GLY A 140 -3.33 -3.25 21.02
C GLY A 140 -2.38 -2.46 20.10
N ARG A 141 -2.76 -1.26 19.63
CA ARG A 141 -1.95 -0.39 18.75
C ARG A 141 -1.93 1.08 19.21
N GLU A 142 -2.24 1.35 20.45
CA GLU A 142 -2.42 2.70 21.00
C GLU A 142 -1.16 3.57 20.86
N SER A 143 0.03 2.96 20.97
CA SER A 143 1.32 3.67 20.87
C SER A 143 1.88 3.76 19.44
N GLU A 144 1.25 3.13 18.45
CA GLU A 144 1.79 3.10 17.08
C GLU A 144 1.55 4.40 16.31
N TYR A 145 0.58 5.22 16.73
CA TYR A 145 0.16 6.39 15.96
C TYR A 145 0.25 7.66 16.80
N ALA A 146 0.80 8.73 16.19
CA ALA A 146 0.71 10.05 16.76
C ALA A 146 -0.76 10.48 16.81
N THR A 147 -1.22 10.89 18.00
CA THR A 147 -2.56 11.44 18.25
C THR A 147 -2.48 12.97 18.29
N GLY A 148 -3.58 13.64 17.98
CA GLY A 148 -3.69 15.09 18.11
C GLY A 148 -3.85 15.50 19.58
N SER A 149 -3.56 16.76 19.84
CA SER A 149 -3.85 17.45 21.11
C SER A 149 -4.59 18.75 20.82
N GLU A 150 -5.07 19.41 21.85
CA GLU A 150 -5.72 20.72 21.70
C GLU A 150 -4.76 21.78 21.11
N ALA A 151 -3.48 21.73 21.50
CA ALA A 151 -2.44 22.64 21.00
C ALA A 151 -1.88 22.26 19.62
N ASP A 152 -1.90 20.98 19.24
CA ASP A 152 -1.47 20.47 17.92
C ASP A 152 -2.46 19.39 17.45
N PRO A 153 -3.60 19.80 16.90
CA PRO A 153 -4.66 18.86 16.49
C PRO A 153 -4.23 17.94 15.34
N ILE A 154 -3.25 18.35 14.54
CA ILE A 154 -2.70 17.53 13.44
C ILE A 154 -1.17 17.52 13.54
N PRO A 155 -0.55 16.51 14.17
CA PRO A 155 0.90 16.44 14.32
C PRO A 155 1.67 16.49 13.01
N ALA A 156 2.83 17.11 13.02
CA ALA A 156 3.68 17.28 11.84
C ALA A 156 3.98 15.97 11.06
N PRO A 157 4.20 14.79 11.70
CA PRO A 157 4.38 13.53 10.96
C PRO A 157 3.14 13.12 10.15
N VAL A 158 1.93 13.47 10.62
CA VAL A 158 0.68 13.16 9.90
C VAL A 158 0.53 14.03 8.68
N ARG A 159 0.85 15.34 8.80
CA ARG A 159 0.86 16.26 7.64
C ARG A 159 1.84 15.80 6.59
N ARG A 160 3.09 15.49 6.98
CA ARG A 160 4.12 14.98 6.05
C ARG A 160 3.69 13.73 5.29
N TRP A 161 3.01 12.80 5.95
CA TRP A 161 2.45 11.64 5.28
C TRP A 161 1.40 12.02 4.24
N GLN A 162 0.46 12.90 4.61
CA GLN A 162 -0.62 13.32 3.74
C GLN A 162 -0.09 14.05 2.48
N ASP A 163 0.94 14.86 2.66
CA ASP A 163 1.56 15.62 1.57
C ASP A 163 2.36 14.72 0.61
N ALA A 164 3.05 13.70 1.12
CA ALA A 164 4.01 12.92 0.36
C ALA A 164 3.42 11.64 -0.28
N VAL A 165 2.49 10.97 0.40
CA VAL A 165 2.06 9.61 0.04
C VAL A 165 1.38 9.51 -1.32
N HIS A 166 0.82 10.61 -1.82
CA HIS A 166 0.12 10.65 -3.10
C HIS A 166 0.90 11.36 -4.21
N VAL A 167 2.21 11.51 -4.05
CA VAL A 167 3.07 12.10 -5.08
C VAL A 167 3.80 10.96 -5.80
N PRO A 168 3.74 10.86 -7.15
CA PRO A 168 3.24 11.84 -8.15
C PRO A 168 1.74 11.76 -8.46
N GLY A 169 0.94 10.96 -7.78
CA GLY A 169 -0.51 10.90 -8.00
C GLY A 169 -0.93 10.09 -9.22
N ILE A 170 -0.11 9.13 -9.64
CA ILE A 170 -0.38 8.26 -10.79
C ILE A 170 -1.04 6.97 -10.28
N TYR A 171 -2.33 6.83 -10.52
CA TYR A 171 -3.11 5.65 -10.12
C TYR A 171 -3.95 5.12 -11.29
N ASP A 172 -4.34 3.84 -11.22
CA ASP A 172 -5.33 3.23 -12.11
C ASP A 172 -6.75 3.44 -11.59
N LEU A 173 -6.89 3.62 -10.27
CA LEU A 173 -8.13 3.88 -9.56
C LEU A 173 -7.84 4.70 -8.30
N GLU A 174 -8.72 5.60 -7.93
CA GLU A 174 -8.74 6.21 -6.61
C GLU A 174 -10.05 5.89 -5.89
N VAL A 175 -9.95 5.62 -4.59
CA VAL A 175 -11.10 5.43 -3.70
C VAL A 175 -10.96 6.34 -2.48
N ASP A 176 -12.09 6.88 -2.00
CA ASP A 176 -12.13 7.71 -0.80
C ASP A 176 -12.87 6.97 0.32
N THR A 177 -12.16 6.68 1.40
CA THR A 177 -12.68 5.94 2.55
C THR A 177 -13.46 6.79 3.54
N SER A 178 -13.60 8.09 3.31
CA SER A 178 -14.56 8.94 4.01
C SER A 178 -15.95 8.84 3.40
N LEU A 179 -16.01 8.45 2.11
CA LEU A 179 -17.24 8.34 1.34
C LEU A 179 -17.70 6.90 1.15
N LEU A 180 -16.78 5.96 1.08
CA LEU A 180 -17.04 4.55 0.81
C LEU A 180 -16.67 3.67 2.02
N SER A 181 -17.53 2.71 2.32
CA SER A 181 -17.19 1.63 3.25
C SER A 181 -16.07 0.74 2.68
N PRO A 182 -15.37 -0.08 3.50
CA PRO A 182 -14.39 -1.04 3.00
C PRO A 182 -14.95 -1.97 1.92
N ALA A 183 -16.18 -2.46 2.08
CA ALA A 183 -16.87 -3.27 1.08
C ALA A 183 -17.17 -2.47 -0.20
N GLY A 184 -17.54 -1.19 -0.08
CA GLY A 184 -17.74 -0.29 -1.22
C GLY A 184 -16.46 -0.03 -2.01
N CYS A 185 -15.33 0.15 -1.30
CA CYS A 185 -14.00 0.26 -1.92
C CYS A 185 -13.62 -1.03 -2.65
N ALA A 186 -13.81 -2.20 -2.01
CA ALA A 186 -13.54 -3.50 -2.61
C ALA A 186 -14.40 -3.72 -3.87
N ALA A 187 -15.70 -3.36 -3.84
CA ALA A 187 -16.57 -3.44 -5.00
C ALA A 187 -16.12 -2.53 -6.16
N ALA A 188 -15.61 -1.33 -5.87
CA ALA A 188 -15.05 -0.44 -6.89
C ALA A 188 -13.78 -1.04 -7.52
N ILE A 189 -12.91 -1.63 -6.71
CA ILE A 189 -11.69 -2.33 -7.16
C ILE A 189 -12.05 -3.53 -8.04
N ARG A 190 -13.03 -4.35 -7.63
CA ARG A 190 -13.51 -5.48 -8.42
C ARG A 190 -14.00 -5.04 -9.79
N ARG A 191 -14.90 -4.05 -9.86
CA ARG A 191 -15.40 -3.50 -11.13
C ARG A 191 -14.27 -3.00 -12.03
N ARG A 192 -13.23 -2.38 -11.43
CA ARG A 192 -12.08 -1.88 -12.17
C ARG A 192 -11.23 -3.02 -12.76
N LEU A 193 -11.07 -4.13 -12.03
CA LEU A 193 -10.37 -5.33 -12.50
C LEU A 193 -11.14 -6.03 -13.63
N GLU A 194 -12.46 -6.16 -13.49
CA GLU A 194 -13.32 -6.91 -14.43
C GLU A 194 -13.65 -6.13 -15.71
N ASN A 195 -13.91 -4.83 -15.59
CA ASN A 195 -14.52 -4.04 -16.67
C ASN A 195 -13.73 -2.78 -17.05
N GLY A 196 -12.62 -2.52 -16.36
CA GLY A 196 -11.82 -1.34 -16.64
C GLY A 196 -10.81 -1.55 -17.77
N PRO A 197 -10.19 -0.46 -18.27
CA PRO A 197 -9.06 -0.56 -19.18
C PRO A 197 -7.89 -1.30 -18.51
N ALA A 198 -6.95 -1.81 -19.31
CA ALA A 198 -5.74 -2.43 -18.77
C ALA A 198 -5.02 -1.48 -17.80
N PRO A 199 -4.56 -1.95 -16.62
CA PRO A 199 -3.80 -1.13 -15.69
C PRO A 199 -2.52 -0.60 -16.35
N SER A 200 -2.16 0.64 -16.09
CA SER A 200 -1.01 1.32 -16.71
C SER A 200 -0.15 2.14 -15.73
N ALA A 201 -0.66 2.40 -14.53
CA ALA A 201 0.00 3.27 -13.58
C ALA A 201 1.42 2.80 -13.22
N PHE A 202 1.62 1.51 -12.98
CA PHE A 202 2.95 0.96 -12.68
C PHE A 202 3.91 1.01 -13.87
N GLY A 203 3.43 0.79 -15.10
CA GLY A 203 4.24 1.01 -16.30
C GLY A 203 4.71 2.46 -16.41
N ARG A 204 3.80 3.43 -16.27
CA ARG A 204 4.11 4.87 -16.28
C ARG A 204 5.11 5.28 -15.20
N LEU A 205 4.97 4.73 -13.98
CA LEU A 205 5.90 4.97 -12.88
C LEU A 205 7.28 4.35 -13.15
N ALA A 206 7.35 3.18 -13.76
CA ALA A 206 8.59 2.50 -14.12
C ALA A 206 9.38 3.28 -15.18
N ASP A 207 8.68 3.86 -16.15
CA ASP A 207 9.26 4.62 -17.28
C ASP A 207 9.60 6.08 -16.91
N GLY A 208 9.23 6.54 -15.73
CA GLY A 208 9.44 7.93 -15.31
C GLY A 208 8.54 8.94 -16.05
N THR A 209 7.51 8.50 -16.76
CA THR A 209 6.62 9.34 -17.59
C THR A 209 5.53 10.04 -16.79
N GLY A 210 5.82 10.46 -15.57
CA GLY A 210 4.86 11.11 -14.67
C GLY A 210 5.47 12.21 -13.80
N ALA A 211 6.61 12.75 -14.21
CA ALA A 211 7.23 13.89 -13.54
C ALA A 211 6.80 15.21 -14.19
#